data_c5dbd5cbbcb21e719c8bc80e89946d26
#
_entry.id   c5dbd5cbbcb21e719c8bc80e89946d26
#
_cell.length_a   1.000
_cell.length_b   1.000
_cell.length_c   1.000
_cell.angle_alpha   90.00
_cell.angle_beta   90.00
_cell.angle_gamma   90.00
#
_symmetry.space_group_name_H-M   'P 1'
#
loop_
_entity.id
_entity.type
_entity.pdbx_description
1 polymer ?
#
loop_
_entity_poly.entity_id
_entity_poly.type
_entity_poly.pdbx_seq_one_letter_code
_entity_poly.pdbx_strand_id
1 'polypeptide(L)'
;ASDAFGAIKEVKLRGLEARYQDEFEKAAYGFERSKAAVQTIARVPRYAMEALAFGGILTIALVLFGRGGSAGDVLALLSAYALAGYRLMPALQKVFSAIANMKGTHSSLSVVESELGLWRGFSDAQSVPLPYAFDRGFELKNVTFAYTGAHRPVIKDVSIRVQKNTTLGIAGPTGCGKTTLVDLILGLLRFQEGQLLVDGAAIDGDDWYRWQKSFGYVPQTIYISDKTVTENIAFGIPKDQVDEQRVEFVAKLSNLHGFVAEMDYGYETQLGERGVRLS
;
A
#
# COMPACT_ATOMS: atom_id res chain seq x y z
N ALA A 1 11.79 12.23 5.70
CA ALA A 1 10.90 13.41 5.57
C ALA A 1 9.61 13.21 6.38
N SER A 2 8.91 12.10 6.24
CA SER A 2 7.64 11.84 6.95
C SER A 2 7.79 12.00 8.48
N ASP A 3 8.84 11.47 9.07
CA ASP A 3 9.08 11.54 10.52
C ASP A 3 9.31 12.97 11.00
N ALA A 4 10.04 13.78 10.20
CA ALA A 4 10.27 15.19 10.52
C ALA A 4 8.98 16.01 10.48
N PHE A 5 8.10 15.75 9.52
CA PHE A 5 6.79 16.42 9.43
C PHE A 5 5.82 15.90 10.50
N GLY A 6 5.85 14.61 10.83
CA GLY A 6 5.07 14.06 11.93
C GLY A 6 5.40 14.66 13.30
N ALA A 7 6.67 15.00 13.50
CA ALA A 7 7.19 15.60 14.73
C ALA A 7 7.60 17.08 14.55
N ILE A 8 6.94 17.82 13.66
CA ILE A 8 7.37 19.18 13.28
C ILE A 8 7.43 20.15 14.46
N LYS A 9 6.54 20.01 15.43
CA LYS A 9 6.54 20.85 16.64
C LYS A 9 7.78 20.62 17.49
N GLU A 10 8.17 19.37 17.70
CA GLU A 10 9.38 19.00 18.44
C GLU A 10 10.65 19.44 17.70
N VAL A 11 10.68 19.26 16.38
CA VAL A 11 11.79 19.70 15.51
C VAL A 11 11.99 21.19 15.67
N LYS A 12 10.91 21.99 15.58
CA LYS A 12 10.93 23.45 15.74
C LYS A 12 11.33 23.88 17.15
N LEU A 13 10.73 23.29 18.17
CA LEU A 13 11.00 23.66 19.56
C LEU A 13 12.45 23.36 20.00
N ARG A 14 13.07 22.35 19.40
CA ARG A 14 14.45 21.93 19.71
C ARG A 14 15.50 22.49 18.75
N GLY A 15 15.11 23.22 17.70
CA GLY A 15 16.01 23.75 16.68
C GLY A 15 16.75 22.67 15.91
N LEU A 16 16.09 21.55 15.59
CA LEU A 16 16.70 20.39 14.95
C LEU A 16 16.59 20.43 13.42
N GLU A 17 16.14 21.53 12.83
CA GLU A 17 15.89 21.67 11.39
C GLU A 17 17.13 21.33 10.57
N ALA A 18 18.29 21.86 10.94
CA ALA A 18 19.53 21.63 10.22
C ALA A 18 19.96 20.16 10.21
N ARG A 19 19.71 19.44 11.32
CA ARG A 19 20.00 18.00 11.39
C ARG A 19 19.12 17.20 10.46
N TYR A 20 17.80 17.43 10.50
CA TYR A 20 16.86 16.72 9.62
C TYR A 20 17.06 17.07 8.15
N GLN A 21 17.48 18.32 7.86
CA GLN A 21 17.86 18.73 6.51
C GLN A 21 19.10 17.98 6.03
N ASP A 22 20.17 17.89 6.82
CA ASP A 22 21.39 17.13 6.48
C ASP A 22 21.10 15.63 6.25
N GLU A 23 20.27 15.02 7.12
CA GLU A 23 19.83 13.62 6.94
C GLU A 23 19.04 13.44 5.64
N PHE A 24 18.15 14.38 5.32
CA PHE A 24 17.38 14.35 4.07
C PHE A 24 18.28 14.54 2.86
N GLU A 25 19.21 15.51 2.88
CA GLU A 25 20.13 15.79 1.78
C GLU A 25 21.02 14.58 1.48
N LYS A 26 21.52 13.87 2.49
CA LYS A 26 22.32 12.65 2.30
C LYS A 26 21.51 11.53 1.62
N ALA A 27 20.27 11.33 2.05
CA ALA A 27 19.38 10.33 1.45
C ALA A 27 18.99 10.72 0.02
N ALA A 28 18.63 12.00 -0.20
CA ALA A 28 18.27 12.54 -1.50
C ALA A 28 19.44 12.47 -2.48
N TYR A 29 20.65 12.82 -2.04
CA TYR A 29 21.85 12.73 -2.88
C TYR A 29 22.14 11.29 -3.33
N GLY A 30 22.03 10.32 -2.44
CA GLY A 30 22.18 8.90 -2.79
C GLY A 30 21.17 8.43 -3.83
N PHE A 31 19.91 8.84 -3.66
CA PHE A 31 18.82 8.53 -4.60
C PHE A 31 19.07 9.19 -5.98
N GLU A 32 19.34 10.48 -6.01
CA GLU A 32 19.57 11.22 -7.25
C GLU A 32 20.83 10.73 -7.99
N ARG A 33 21.89 10.38 -7.28
CA ARG A 33 23.10 9.78 -7.86
C ARG A 33 22.78 8.43 -8.52
N SER A 34 22.03 7.58 -7.86
CA SER A 34 21.60 6.29 -8.41
C SER A 34 20.72 6.47 -9.64
N LYS A 35 19.78 7.40 -9.59
CA LYS A 35 18.90 7.76 -10.70
C LYS A 35 19.69 8.33 -11.90
N ALA A 36 20.63 9.22 -11.65
CA ALA A 36 21.51 9.77 -12.68
C ALA A 36 22.38 8.68 -13.34
N ALA A 37 22.92 7.74 -12.55
CA ALA A 37 23.67 6.61 -13.07
C ALA A 37 22.82 5.73 -14.00
N VAL A 38 21.60 5.38 -13.60
CA VAL A 38 20.66 4.60 -14.43
C VAL A 38 20.34 5.34 -15.73
N GLN A 39 20.06 6.64 -15.65
CA GLN A 39 19.77 7.45 -16.85
C GLN A 39 20.98 7.56 -17.79
N THR A 40 22.19 7.69 -17.23
CA THR A 40 23.42 7.74 -18.02
C THR A 40 23.68 6.41 -18.72
N ILE A 41 23.58 5.29 -18.01
CA ILE A 41 23.73 3.95 -18.57
C ILE A 41 22.69 3.70 -19.68
N ALA A 42 21.46 4.17 -19.50
CA ALA A 42 20.41 4.04 -20.52
C ALA A 42 20.72 4.82 -21.83
N ARG A 43 21.58 5.87 -21.77
CA ARG A 43 21.99 6.68 -22.95
C ARG A 43 23.25 6.15 -23.66
N VAL A 44 24.11 5.41 -22.98
CA VAL A 44 25.34 4.87 -23.53
C VAL A 44 25.13 4.11 -24.86
N PRO A 45 24.14 3.21 -24.98
CA PRO A 45 23.91 2.48 -26.23
C PRO A 45 23.59 3.37 -27.41
N ARG A 46 22.98 4.53 -27.20
CA ARG A 46 22.72 5.51 -28.25
C ARG A 46 24.04 6.01 -28.88
N TYR A 47 24.99 6.43 -28.06
CA TYR A 47 26.28 6.93 -28.54
C TYR A 47 27.10 5.85 -29.22
N ALA A 48 27.05 4.60 -28.71
CA ALA A 48 27.70 3.47 -29.36
C ALA A 48 27.09 3.18 -30.74
N MET A 49 25.76 3.22 -30.87
CA MET A 49 25.08 3.05 -32.16
C MET A 49 25.37 4.19 -33.14
N GLU A 50 25.42 5.43 -32.68
CA GLU A 50 25.78 6.59 -33.49
C GLU A 50 27.21 6.45 -34.00
N ALA A 51 28.18 6.08 -33.16
CA ALA A 51 29.58 5.86 -33.57
C ALA A 51 29.72 4.74 -34.61
N LEU A 52 28.99 3.62 -34.43
CA LEU A 52 28.96 2.51 -35.38
C LEU A 52 28.33 2.91 -36.73
N ALA A 53 27.23 3.68 -36.69
CA ALA A 53 26.56 4.14 -37.90
C ALA A 53 27.46 5.09 -38.70
N PHE A 54 28.04 6.12 -38.06
CA PHE A 54 28.95 7.06 -38.72
C PHE A 54 30.25 6.40 -39.16
N GLY A 55 30.85 5.54 -38.32
CA GLY A 55 32.05 4.77 -38.66
C GLY A 55 31.80 3.82 -39.84
N GLY A 56 30.64 3.17 -39.87
CA GLY A 56 30.20 2.30 -40.96
C GLY A 56 30.03 3.08 -42.27
N ILE A 57 29.36 4.22 -42.24
CA ILE A 57 29.20 5.10 -43.44
C ILE A 57 30.55 5.54 -43.99
N LEU A 58 31.47 6.01 -43.13
CA LEU A 58 32.81 6.41 -43.52
C LEU A 58 33.62 5.24 -44.12
N THR A 59 33.55 4.07 -43.51
CA THR A 59 34.25 2.88 -44.00
C THR A 59 33.73 2.46 -45.39
N ILE A 60 32.42 2.44 -45.57
CA ILE A 60 31.78 2.13 -46.85
C ILE A 60 32.20 3.14 -47.92
N ALA A 61 32.21 4.44 -47.60
CA ALA A 61 32.64 5.49 -48.49
C ALA A 61 34.09 5.29 -48.94
N LEU A 62 35.02 5.04 -48.02
CA LEU A 62 36.45 4.81 -48.31
C LEU A 62 36.68 3.58 -49.19
N VAL A 63 35.97 2.47 -48.90
CA VAL A 63 36.09 1.23 -49.71
C VAL A 63 35.55 1.44 -51.11
N LEU A 64 34.45 2.14 -51.30
CA LEU A 64 33.85 2.38 -52.62
C LEU A 64 34.72 3.32 -53.46
N PHE A 65 35.25 4.40 -52.88
CA PHE A 65 36.21 5.27 -53.59
C PHE A 65 37.49 4.54 -53.93
N GLY A 66 38.02 3.73 -53.03
CA GLY A 66 39.23 2.91 -53.27
C GLY A 66 39.07 1.88 -54.39
N ARG A 67 37.84 1.45 -54.69
CA ARG A 67 37.50 0.52 -55.78
C ARG A 67 37.17 1.19 -57.10
N GLY A 68 37.35 2.51 -57.21
CA GLY A 68 37.12 3.28 -58.44
C GLY A 68 35.62 3.55 -58.73
N GLY A 69 34.79 3.52 -57.76
CA GLY A 69 33.34 3.86 -57.88
C GLY A 69 33.15 5.32 -58.33
N SER A 70 32.15 5.59 -59.16
CA SER A 70 31.81 6.96 -59.54
C SER A 70 31.28 7.74 -58.31
N ALA A 71 31.58 9.03 -58.25
CA ALA A 71 31.09 9.87 -57.13
C ALA A 71 29.55 9.87 -57.01
N GLY A 72 28.82 9.71 -58.11
CA GLY A 72 27.37 9.64 -58.14
C GLY A 72 26.81 8.38 -57.48
N ASP A 73 27.39 7.20 -57.78
CA ASP A 73 26.96 5.92 -57.24
C ASP A 73 27.24 5.84 -55.72
N VAL A 74 28.41 6.35 -55.31
CA VAL A 74 28.80 6.43 -53.90
C VAL A 74 27.84 7.33 -53.14
N LEU A 75 27.47 8.50 -53.68
CA LEU A 75 26.57 9.46 -53.06
C LEU A 75 25.14 8.88 -52.93
N ALA A 76 24.66 8.19 -53.97
CA ALA A 76 23.35 7.54 -53.96
C ALA A 76 23.27 6.45 -52.86
N LEU A 77 24.32 5.60 -52.76
CA LEU A 77 24.36 4.55 -51.75
C LEU A 77 24.48 5.11 -50.33
N LEU A 78 25.30 6.12 -50.09
CA LEU A 78 25.45 6.77 -48.78
C LEU A 78 24.16 7.46 -48.38
N SER A 79 23.43 8.09 -49.32
CA SER A 79 22.12 8.69 -49.02
C SER A 79 21.08 7.64 -48.58
N ALA A 80 21.05 6.50 -49.24
CA ALA A 80 20.18 5.39 -48.87
C ALA A 80 20.51 4.85 -47.46
N TYR A 81 21.78 4.66 -47.15
CA TYR A 81 22.23 4.22 -45.81
C TYR A 81 21.95 5.27 -44.76
N ALA A 82 22.17 6.56 -45.03
CA ALA A 82 21.86 7.65 -44.12
C ALA A 82 20.34 7.68 -43.78
N LEU A 83 19.49 7.54 -44.81
CA LEU A 83 18.03 7.50 -44.63
C LEU A 83 17.56 6.27 -43.83
N ALA A 84 18.15 5.10 -44.14
CA ALA A 84 17.86 3.88 -43.38
C ALA A 84 18.30 4.00 -41.93
N GLY A 85 19.49 4.52 -41.66
CA GLY A 85 20.01 4.79 -40.32
C GLY A 85 19.15 5.77 -39.56
N TYR A 86 18.73 6.86 -40.20
CA TYR A 86 17.83 7.84 -39.60
C TYR A 86 16.48 7.21 -39.15
N ARG A 87 15.92 6.28 -39.90
CA ARG A 87 14.69 5.55 -39.54
C ARG A 87 14.91 4.45 -38.50
N LEU A 88 16.01 3.71 -38.60
CA LEU A 88 16.29 2.55 -37.77
C LEU A 88 16.73 2.95 -36.35
N MET A 89 17.53 4.01 -36.22
CA MET A 89 18.10 4.46 -34.96
C MET A 89 17.05 4.73 -33.88
N PRO A 90 15.96 5.49 -34.12
CA PRO A 90 14.92 5.73 -33.11
C PRO A 90 14.18 4.45 -32.72
N ALA A 91 14.01 3.51 -33.66
CA ALA A 91 13.35 2.24 -33.37
C ALA A 91 14.19 1.38 -32.40
N LEU A 92 15.49 1.24 -32.68
CA LEU A 92 16.44 0.54 -31.81
C LEU A 92 16.53 1.19 -30.42
N GLN A 93 16.55 2.52 -30.35
CA GLN A 93 16.58 3.26 -29.10
C GLN A 93 15.30 3.00 -28.25
N LYS A 94 14.13 2.96 -28.89
CA LYS A 94 12.87 2.64 -28.21
C LYS A 94 12.86 1.23 -27.63
N VAL A 95 13.32 0.24 -28.40
CA VAL A 95 13.43 -1.15 -27.92
C VAL A 95 14.37 -1.25 -26.73
N PHE A 96 15.56 -0.64 -26.85
CA PHE A 96 16.54 -0.68 -25.77
C PHE A 96 16.04 0.01 -24.49
N SER A 97 15.44 1.20 -24.62
CA SER A 97 14.89 1.91 -23.46
C SER A 97 13.73 1.15 -22.83
N ALA A 98 12.89 0.49 -23.63
CA ALA A 98 11.81 -0.36 -23.11
C ALA A 98 12.36 -1.52 -22.29
N ILE A 99 13.39 -2.24 -22.78
CA ILE A 99 14.04 -3.34 -22.05
C ILE A 99 14.70 -2.83 -20.75
N ALA A 100 15.39 -1.69 -20.81
CA ALA A 100 16.02 -1.09 -19.63
C ALA A 100 14.99 -0.70 -18.56
N ASN A 101 13.87 -0.10 -18.96
CA ASN A 101 12.77 0.27 -18.08
C ASN A 101 12.10 -0.97 -17.48
N MET A 102 11.85 -2.00 -18.27
CA MET A 102 11.29 -3.27 -17.77
C MET A 102 12.17 -3.89 -16.67
N LYS A 103 13.50 -3.92 -16.88
CA LYS A 103 14.43 -4.42 -15.84
C LYS A 103 14.45 -3.54 -14.60
N GLY A 104 14.38 -2.22 -14.75
CA GLY A 104 14.34 -1.29 -13.62
C GLY A 104 13.07 -1.40 -12.78
N THR A 105 11.94 -1.72 -13.40
CA THR A 105 10.63 -1.82 -12.73
C THR A 105 10.41 -3.20 -12.09
N HIS A 106 11.17 -4.21 -12.49
CA HIS A 106 10.99 -5.60 -12.03
C HIS A 106 11.11 -5.72 -10.49
N SER A 107 12.02 -5.00 -9.87
CA SER A 107 12.17 -5.01 -8.40
C SER A 107 10.95 -4.44 -7.66
N SER A 108 10.32 -3.41 -8.22
CA SER A 108 9.08 -2.85 -7.67
C SER A 108 7.89 -3.81 -7.87
N LEU A 109 7.87 -4.49 -9.02
CA LEU A 109 6.82 -5.46 -9.33
C LEU A 109 6.90 -6.68 -8.40
N SER A 110 8.11 -7.18 -8.10
CA SER A 110 8.29 -8.34 -7.20
C SER A 110 7.83 -8.05 -5.77
N VAL A 111 7.99 -6.81 -5.29
CA VAL A 111 7.44 -6.40 -3.99
C VAL A 111 5.91 -6.44 -4.01
N VAL A 112 5.29 -5.85 -5.05
CA VAL A 112 3.83 -5.88 -5.21
C VAL A 112 3.31 -7.31 -5.37
N GLU A 113 4.01 -8.16 -6.13
CA GLU A 113 3.63 -9.56 -6.33
C GLU A 113 3.70 -10.36 -5.01
N SER A 114 4.72 -10.13 -4.18
CA SER A 114 4.84 -10.77 -2.87
C SER A 114 3.68 -10.35 -1.94
N GLU A 115 3.33 -9.07 -1.93
CA GLU A 115 2.20 -8.56 -1.16
C GLU A 115 0.86 -9.10 -1.68
N LEU A 116 0.65 -9.09 -3.00
CA LEU A 116 -0.55 -9.67 -3.62
C LEU A 116 -0.64 -11.18 -3.40
N GLY A 117 0.50 -11.88 -3.32
CA GLY A 117 0.54 -13.31 -2.99
C GLY A 117 -0.05 -13.62 -1.62
N LEU A 118 0.16 -12.72 -0.65
CA LEU A 118 -0.47 -12.81 0.67
C LEU A 118 -1.99 -12.58 0.61
N TRP A 119 -2.47 -11.81 -0.38
CA TRP A 119 -3.89 -11.50 -0.58
C TRP A 119 -4.68 -12.60 -1.30
N ARG A 120 -4.05 -13.51 -2.01
CA ARG A 120 -4.72 -14.62 -2.72
C ARG A 120 -5.52 -15.58 -1.82
N GLY A 121 -5.39 -15.45 -0.52
CA GLY A 121 -6.22 -16.16 0.47
C GLY A 121 -7.54 -15.45 0.82
N PHE A 122 -7.77 -14.25 0.34
CA PHE A 122 -9.04 -13.53 0.54
C PHE A 122 -9.90 -13.80 -0.70
N SER A 123 -10.98 -14.56 -0.49
CA SER A 123 -11.98 -14.84 -1.53
C SER A 123 -12.54 -13.53 -2.08
N ASP A 124 -12.68 -13.43 -3.40
CA ASP A 124 -13.46 -12.41 -4.09
C ASP A 124 -14.95 -12.59 -3.69
N ALA A 125 -15.28 -12.16 -2.48
CA ALA A 125 -16.65 -12.18 -1.99
C ALA A 125 -17.46 -11.11 -2.75
N GLN A 126 -17.97 -11.47 -3.91
CA GLN A 126 -18.95 -10.66 -4.69
C GLN A 126 -20.27 -10.46 -3.95
N SER A 127 -20.49 -11.14 -2.84
CA SER A 127 -21.61 -10.93 -1.92
C SER A 127 -21.07 -10.65 -0.54
N VAL A 128 -21.52 -9.56 0.10
CA VAL A 128 -21.21 -9.30 1.51
C VAL A 128 -21.85 -10.42 2.34
N PRO A 129 -21.08 -11.34 2.92
CA PRO A 129 -21.65 -12.43 3.67
C PRO A 129 -22.36 -11.88 4.92
N LEU A 130 -23.46 -12.50 5.28
CA LEU A 130 -24.16 -12.19 6.52
C LEU A 130 -23.24 -12.44 7.72
N PRO A 131 -23.35 -11.61 8.78
CA PRO A 131 -22.62 -11.85 10.03
C PRO A 131 -22.84 -13.27 10.56
N TYR A 132 -21.84 -13.79 11.25
CA TYR A 132 -21.96 -15.10 11.88
C TYR A 132 -22.89 -14.98 13.10
N ALA A 133 -24.06 -15.62 13.04
CA ALA A 133 -24.99 -15.65 14.16
C ALA A 133 -24.55 -16.73 15.16
N PHE A 134 -24.58 -16.43 16.46
CA PHE A 134 -24.28 -17.36 17.53
C PHE A 134 -25.23 -17.17 18.70
N ASP A 135 -25.52 -18.27 19.43
CA ASP A 135 -26.52 -18.30 20.51
C ASP A 135 -25.93 -18.48 21.90
N ARG A 136 -24.78 -19.15 22.01
CA ARG A 136 -24.15 -19.48 23.30
C ARG A 136 -22.91 -18.65 23.59
N GLY A 137 -22.08 -18.44 22.60
CA GLY A 137 -20.84 -17.70 22.76
C GLY A 137 -19.68 -18.27 21.93
N PHE A 138 -18.47 -17.85 22.25
CA PHE A 138 -17.28 -18.34 21.58
C PHE A 138 -16.20 -18.78 22.57
N GLU A 139 -15.24 -19.57 22.09
CA GLU A 139 -14.13 -20.08 22.87
C GLU A 139 -12.85 -20.09 22.05
N LEU A 140 -11.80 -19.43 22.53
CA LEU A 140 -10.42 -19.72 22.11
C LEU A 140 -9.95 -20.94 22.85
N LYS A 141 -9.36 -21.93 22.15
CA LYS A 141 -8.89 -23.19 22.75
C LYS A 141 -7.44 -23.43 22.37
N ASN A 142 -6.55 -23.45 23.38
CA ASN A 142 -5.11 -23.71 23.26
C ASN A 142 -4.42 -22.84 22.19
N VAL A 143 -4.77 -21.56 22.14
CA VAL A 143 -4.28 -20.63 21.11
C VAL A 143 -2.86 -20.18 21.41
N THR A 144 -1.98 -20.35 20.43
CA THR A 144 -0.62 -19.86 20.42
C THR A 144 -0.39 -18.99 19.21
N PHE A 145 0.21 -17.79 19.41
CA PHE A 145 0.50 -16.83 18.35
C PHE A 145 1.85 -16.15 18.54
N ALA A 146 2.60 -16.06 17.43
CA ALA A 146 3.82 -15.27 17.31
C ALA A 146 3.76 -14.39 16.04
N TYR A 147 4.27 -13.16 16.12
CA TYR A 147 4.45 -12.33 14.92
C TYR A 147 5.57 -12.88 14.03
N THR A 148 5.47 -12.67 12.73
CA THR A 148 6.49 -13.08 11.77
C THR A 148 7.86 -12.50 12.16
N GLY A 149 8.86 -13.37 12.30
CA GLY A 149 10.21 -12.99 12.73
C GLY A 149 10.40 -12.84 14.25
N ALA A 150 9.38 -13.06 15.08
CA ALA A 150 9.53 -13.05 16.53
C ALA A 150 10.16 -14.36 17.02
N HIS A 151 11.10 -14.26 17.97
CA HIS A 151 11.75 -15.42 18.59
C HIS A 151 10.89 -16.13 19.63
N ARG A 152 9.81 -15.49 20.11
CA ARG A 152 8.93 -16.03 21.15
C ARG A 152 7.47 -15.72 20.83
N PRO A 153 6.54 -16.63 21.17
CA PRO A 153 5.13 -16.36 21.04
C PRO A 153 4.68 -15.23 21.99
N VAL A 154 3.81 -14.35 21.49
CA VAL A 154 3.18 -13.28 22.29
C VAL A 154 2.00 -13.84 23.08
N ILE A 155 1.27 -14.77 22.50
CA ILE A 155 0.20 -15.53 23.14
C ILE A 155 0.64 -17.00 23.15
N LYS A 156 0.56 -17.66 24.31
CA LYS A 156 1.03 -19.04 24.46
C LYS A 156 -0.01 -19.84 25.22
N ASP A 157 -0.58 -20.85 24.54
CA ASP A 157 -1.51 -21.84 25.08
C ASP A 157 -2.67 -21.21 25.86
N VAL A 158 -3.29 -20.18 25.28
CA VAL A 158 -4.40 -19.45 25.93
C VAL A 158 -5.73 -20.08 25.56
N SER A 159 -6.53 -20.37 26.59
CA SER A 159 -7.92 -20.81 26.44
C SER A 159 -8.85 -19.87 27.19
N ILE A 160 -9.83 -19.30 26.48
CA ILE A 160 -10.79 -18.32 27.01
C ILE A 160 -12.17 -18.64 26.44
N ARG A 161 -13.17 -18.71 27.31
CA ARG A 161 -14.56 -18.87 26.91
C ARG A 161 -15.35 -17.61 27.27
N VAL A 162 -16.10 -17.09 26.30
CA VAL A 162 -16.96 -15.91 26.44
C VAL A 162 -18.38 -16.29 26.09
N GLN A 163 -19.28 -16.14 27.05
CA GLN A 163 -20.70 -16.41 26.86
C GLN A 163 -21.40 -15.23 26.21
N LYS A 164 -22.45 -15.49 25.45
CA LYS A 164 -23.31 -14.45 24.87
C LYS A 164 -23.86 -13.55 25.98
N ASN A 165 -23.98 -12.26 25.72
CA ASN A 165 -24.48 -11.24 26.64
C ASN A 165 -23.66 -11.10 27.95
N THR A 166 -22.36 -11.44 27.90
CA THR A 166 -21.43 -11.19 28.99
C THR A 166 -20.38 -10.17 28.63
N THR A 167 -19.78 -9.57 29.65
CA THR A 167 -18.62 -8.65 29.47
C THR A 167 -17.36 -9.34 29.94
N LEU A 168 -16.33 -9.36 29.09
CA LEU A 168 -15.01 -9.86 29.41
C LEU A 168 -14.04 -8.67 29.58
N GLY A 169 -13.43 -8.55 30.75
CA GLY A 169 -12.33 -7.60 31.01
C GLY A 169 -10.97 -8.25 30.76
N ILE A 170 -10.11 -7.61 29.93
CA ILE A 170 -8.74 -8.06 29.69
C ILE A 170 -7.79 -7.05 30.32
N ALA A 171 -7.12 -7.44 31.42
CA ALA A 171 -6.22 -6.59 32.18
C ALA A 171 -4.80 -7.17 32.18
N GLY A 172 -3.81 -6.29 32.31
CA GLY A 172 -2.40 -6.68 32.36
C GLY A 172 -1.46 -5.51 32.03
N PRO A 173 -0.15 -5.65 32.27
CA PRO A 173 0.83 -4.61 31.98
C PRO A 173 0.92 -4.29 30.48
N THR A 174 1.52 -3.13 30.16
CA THR A 174 1.77 -2.75 28.77
C THR A 174 2.70 -3.77 28.10
N GLY A 175 2.38 -4.17 26.86
CA GLY A 175 3.18 -5.13 26.10
C GLY A 175 2.91 -6.62 26.42
N CYS A 176 1.99 -6.96 27.33
CA CYS A 176 1.68 -8.37 27.64
C CYS A 176 0.80 -9.09 26.60
N GLY A 177 0.45 -8.45 25.48
CA GLY A 177 -0.32 -9.08 24.39
C GLY A 177 -1.83 -8.85 24.41
N LYS A 178 -2.36 -7.90 25.21
CA LYS A 178 -3.82 -7.61 25.24
C LYS A 178 -4.41 -7.29 23.88
N THR A 179 -3.80 -6.35 23.17
CA THR A 179 -4.24 -5.97 21.81
C THR A 179 -4.13 -7.16 20.86
N THR A 180 -3.04 -7.91 20.93
CA THR A 180 -2.84 -9.12 20.12
C THR A 180 -3.94 -10.16 20.38
N LEU A 181 -4.33 -10.34 21.64
CA LEU A 181 -5.43 -11.25 22.00
C LEU A 181 -6.78 -10.78 21.44
N VAL A 182 -7.05 -9.47 21.52
CA VAL A 182 -8.25 -8.88 20.90
C VAL A 182 -8.23 -9.05 19.38
N ASP A 183 -7.10 -8.80 18.72
CA ASP A 183 -6.97 -8.97 17.28
C ASP A 183 -7.16 -10.43 16.83
N LEU A 184 -6.73 -11.39 17.65
CA LEU A 184 -7.00 -12.82 17.43
C LEU A 184 -8.49 -13.16 17.59
N ILE A 185 -9.17 -12.61 18.61
CA ILE A 185 -10.62 -12.77 18.81
C ILE A 185 -11.39 -12.18 17.63
N LEU A 186 -11.00 -10.98 17.16
CA LEU A 186 -11.61 -10.32 16.00
C LEU A 186 -11.31 -11.03 14.67
N GLY A 187 -10.36 -11.98 14.66
CA GLY A 187 -9.92 -12.66 13.45
C GLY A 187 -9.08 -11.80 12.51
N LEU A 188 -8.54 -10.67 13.00
CA LEU A 188 -7.59 -9.82 12.27
C LEU A 188 -6.21 -10.46 12.18
N LEU A 189 -5.85 -11.28 13.18
CA LEU A 189 -4.67 -12.13 13.19
C LEU A 189 -5.08 -13.60 13.16
N ARG A 190 -4.21 -14.44 12.56
CA ARG A 190 -4.38 -15.90 12.53
C ARG A 190 -3.38 -16.55 13.48
N PHE A 191 -3.84 -17.35 14.41
CA PHE A 191 -2.99 -18.13 15.29
C PHE A 191 -2.32 -19.29 14.54
N GLN A 192 -1.16 -19.72 15.02
CA GLN A 192 -0.45 -20.87 14.46
C GLN A 192 -0.97 -22.19 15.03
N GLU A 193 -1.41 -22.18 16.30
CA GLU A 193 -1.92 -23.35 17.01
C GLU A 193 -3.21 -22.98 17.74
N GLY A 194 -4.06 -23.96 17.94
CA GLY A 194 -5.33 -23.80 18.63
C GLY A 194 -6.52 -23.67 17.71
N GLN A 195 -7.66 -23.28 18.27
CA GLN A 195 -8.94 -23.17 17.55
C GLN A 195 -9.76 -22.02 18.11
N LEU A 196 -10.56 -21.39 17.25
CA LEU A 196 -11.69 -20.55 17.63
C LEU A 196 -12.97 -21.35 17.41
N LEU A 197 -13.72 -21.57 18.47
CA LEU A 197 -14.99 -22.27 18.44
C LEU A 197 -16.13 -21.27 18.66
N VAL A 198 -17.15 -21.30 17.84
CA VAL A 198 -18.38 -20.51 18.01
C VAL A 198 -19.54 -21.48 18.16
N ASP A 199 -20.22 -21.40 19.27
CA ASP A 199 -21.28 -22.37 19.70
C ASP A 199 -20.82 -23.84 19.70
N GLY A 200 -19.50 -24.07 19.81
CA GLY A 200 -18.85 -25.37 19.80
C GLY A 200 -18.40 -25.84 18.43
N ALA A 201 -18.68 -25.11 17.36
CA ALA A 201 -18.19 -25.39 16.01
C ALA A 201 -16.92 -24.57 15.72
N ALA A 202 -15.90 -25.20 15.12
CA ALA A 202 -14.68 -24.50 14.75
C ALA A 202 -14.93 -23.55 13.57
N ILE A 203 -14.38 -22.35 13.64
CA ILE A 203 -14.37 -21.38 12.55
C ILE A 203 -13.24 -21.75 11.58
N ASP A 204 -13.60 -21.95 10.31
CA ASP A 204 -12.66 -22.28 9.24
C ASP A 204 -13.02 -21.60 7.92
N GLY A 205 -12.07 -21.53 6.98
CA GLY A 205 -12.28 -21.00 5.63
C GLY A 205 -12.97 -19.64 5.61
N ASP A 206 -14.09 -19.56 4.89
CA ASP A 206 -14.88 -18.34 4.67
C ASP A 206 -15.65 -17.87 5.92
N ASP A 207 -15.84 -18.74 6.92
CA ASP A 207 -16.52 -18.38 8.16
C ASP A 207 -15.78 -17.32 8.97
N TRP A 208 -14.45 -17.22 8.81
CA TRP A 208 -13.68 -16.14 9.41
C TRP A 208 -14.13 -14.76 8.96
N TYR A 209 -14.47 -14.61 7.69
CA TYR A 209 -14.93 -13.32 7.15
C TYR A 209 -16.32 -12.97 7.71
N ARG A 210 -17.21 -13.96 7.84
CA ARG A 210 -18.51 -13.82 8.50
C ARG A 210 -18.34 -13.47 9.97
N TRP A 211 -17.38 -14.10 10.65
CA TRP A 211 -17.04 -13.83 12.04
C TRP A 211 -16.60 -12.38 12.23
N GLN A 212 -15.68 -11.87 11.41
CA GLN A 212 -15.26 -10.46 11.45
C GLN A 212 -16.43 -9.49 11.31
N LYS A 213 -17.42 -9.80 10.48
CA LYS A 213 -18.62 -8.97 10.28
C LYS A 213 -19.57 -8.97 11.51
N SER A 214 -19.37 -9.84 12.46
CA SER A 214 -20.20 -9.91 13.69
C SER A 214 -19.78 -8.92 14.77
N PHE A 215 -18.68 -8.18 14.55
CA PHE A 215 -18.14 -7.25 15.55
C PHE A 215 -18.39 -5.77 15.20
N GLY A 216 -18.72 -4.99 16.25
CA GLY A 216 -18.46 -3.57 16.27
C GLY A 216 -17.14 -3.32 17.02
N TYR A 217 -16.20 -2.65 16.40
CA TYR A 217 -14.88 -2.39 16.96
C TYR A 217 -14.65 -0.90 17.20
N VAL A 218 -14.28 -0.56 18.43
CA VAL A 218 -13.85 0.80 18.80
C VAL A 218 -12.36 0.77 19.12
N PRO A 219 -11.49 1.27 18.19
CA PRO A 219 -10.06 1.27 18.39
C PRO A 219 -9.59 2.30 19.41
N GLN A 220 -8.39 2.12 19.96
CA GLN A 220 -7.74 3.09 20.83
C GLN A 220 -7.42 4.40 20.08
N THR A 221 -7.02 4.30 18.81
CA THR A 221 -6.81 5.46 17.92
C THR A 221 -7.93 5.47 16.90
N ILE A 222 -8.82 6.45 17.03
CA ILE A 222 -9.97 6.58 16.14
C ILE A 222 -9.52 7.14 14.80
N TYR A 223 -9.91 6.49 13.71
CA TYR A 223 -9.75 7.00 12.37
C TYR A 223 -10.97 7.82 11.96
N ILE A 224 -10.74 9.08 11.64
CA ILE A 224 -11.75 9.98 11.07
C ILE A 224 -11.29 10.33 9.66
N SER A 225 -12.12 10.02 8.66
CA SER A 225 -11.86 10.35 7.26
C SER A 225 -12.20 11.82 6.98
N ASP A 226 -11.54 12.41 5.96
CA ASP A 226 -11.88 13.74 5.45
C ASP A 226 -13.18 13.70 4.62
N LYS A 227 -14.27 13.40 5.32
CA LYS A 227 -15.62 13.28 4.78
C LYS A 227 -16.61 13.93 5.73
N THR A 228 -17.92 13.88 5.39
CA THR A 228 -18.98 14.39 6.26
C THR A 228 -19.17 13.54 7.52
N VAL A 229 -19.86 14.07 8.52
CA VAL A 229 -20.27 13.32 9.72
C VAL A 229 -21.09 12.09 9.31
N THR A 230 -22.05 12.24 8.42
CA THR A 230 -22.85 11.14 7.85
C THR A 230 -21.98 10.03 7.31
N GLU A 231 -21.02 10.35 6.44
CA GLU A 231 -20.14 9.37 5.82
C GLU A 231 -19.14 8.72 6.77
N ASN A 232 -18.76 9.40 7.85
CA ASN A 232 -17.94 8.82 8.92
C ASN A 232 -18.75 7.87 9.82
N ILE A 233 -20.02 8.17 10.12
CA ILE A 233 -20.91 7.26 10.86
C ILE A 233 -21.26 6.05 10.01
N ALA A 234 -21.60 6.26 8.72
CA ALA A 234 -21.89 5.20 7.76
C ALA A 234 -20.63 4.72 7.02
N PHE A 235 -19.51 4.55 7.76
CA PHE A 235 -18.21 4.21 7.19
C PHE A 235 -18.27 2.96 6.32
N GLY A 236 -17.80 3.08 5.06
CA GLY A 236 -17.78 1.97 4.11
C GLY A 236 -19.09 1.77 3.32
N ILE A 237 -20.14 2.54 3.60
CA ILE A 237 -21.39 2.52 2.85
C ILE A 237 -21.32 3.59 1.73
N PRO A 238 -21.62 3.25 0.46
CA PRO A 238 -21.72 4.23 -0.61
C PRO A 238 -22.75 5.32 -0.26
N LYS A 239 -22.44 6.58 -0.61
CA LYS A 239 -23.27 7.74 -0.22
C LYS A 239 -24.73 7.62 -0.65
N ASP A 240 -24.99 7.03 -1.80
CA ASP A 240 -26.31 6.78 -2.37
C ASP A 240 -27.10 5.65 -1.65
N GLN A 241 -26.44 4.88 -0.79
CA GLN A 241 -27.02 3.77 -0.01
C GLN A 241 -27.10 4.08 1.48
N VAL A 242 -26.72 5.28 1.91
CA VAL A 242 -26.77 5.66 3.31
C VAL A 242 -28.21 5.90 3.75
N ASP A 243 -28.62 5.21 4.79
CA ASP A 243 -29.90 5.42 5.49
C ASP A 243 -29.73 6.54 6.54
N GLU A 244 -30.15 7.74 6.22
CA GLU A 244 -30.03 8.92 7.06
C GLU A 244 -30.80 8.77 8.38
N GLN A 245 -31.97 8.09 8.38
CA GLN A 245 -32.74 7.86 9.61
C GLN A 245 -31.96 6.95 10.57
N ARG A 246 -31.29 5.95 10.03
CA ARG A 246 -30.44 5.05 10.81
C ARG A 246 -29.20 5.77 11.34
N VAL A 247 -28.59 6.66 10.57
CA VAL A 247 -27.47 7.51 11.00
C VAL A 247 -27.88 8.38 12.20
N GLU A 248 -29.02 9.07 12.09
CA GLU A 248 -29.55 9.91 13.16
C GLU A 248 -29.91 9.07 14.43
N PHE A 249 -30.50 7.90 14.23
CA PHE A 249 -30.82 6.99 15.34
C PHE A 249 -29.56 6.55 16.09
N VAL A 250 -28.53 6.13 15.37
CA VAL A 250 -27.24 5.72 15.98
C VAL A 250 -26.55 6.90 16.66
N ALA A 251 -26.59 8.08 16.08
CA ALA A 251 -26.03 9.29 16.67
C ALA A 251 -26.75 9.67 17.99
N LYS A 252 -28.08 9.49 18.07
CA LYS A 252 -28.83 9.66 19.31
C LYS A 252 -28.44 8.65 20.38
N LEU A 253 -28.30 7.36 20.00
CA LEU A 253 -27.86 6.31 20.92
C LEU A 253 -26.46 6.56 21.50
N SER A 254 -25.57 7.12 20.72
CA SER A 254 -24.19 7.43 21.14
C SER A 254 -24.01 8.82 21.76
N ASN A 255 -25.11 9.56 22.02
CA ASN A 255 -25.12 10.95 22.51
C ASN A 255 -24.36 11.94 21.59
N LEU A 256 -24.18 11.60 20.33
CA LEU A 256 -23.50 12.45 19.34
C LEU A 256 -24.45 13.46 18.69
N HIS A 257 -25.75 13.16 18.61
CA HIS A 257 -26.74 13.98 17.89
C HIS A 257 -26.78 15.44 18.33
N GLY A 258 -26.73 15.71 19.65
CA GLY A 258 -26.73 17.09 20.17
C GLY A 258 -25.53 17.90 19.69
N PHE A 259 -24.36 17.30 19.76
CA PHE A 259 -23.12 17.92 19.27
C PHE A 259 -23.15 18.20 17.75
N VAL A 260 -23.66 17.24 16.97
CA VAL A 260 -23.76 17.40 15.51
C VAL A 260 -24.80 18.47 15.15
N ALA A 261 -25.91 18.57 15.89
CA ALA A 261 -26.95 19.56 15.65
C ALA A 261 -26.48 21.00 15.89
N GLU A 262 -25.45 21.21 16.70
CA GLU A 262 -24.83 22.52 16.96
C GLU A 262 -23.81 22.92 15.88
N MET A 263 -23.44 22.03 14.97
CA MET A 263 -22.53 22.35 13.86
C MET A 263 -23.25 23.13 12.76
N ASP A 264 -22.55 24.04 12.07
CA ASP A 264 -23.10 24.92 11.02
C ASP A 264 -23.83 24.16 9.90
N TYR A 265 -23.35 22.96 9.56
CA TYR A 265 -23.92 22.10 8.49
C TYR A 265 -24.45 20.76 9.03
N GLY A 266 -24.58 20.62 10.35
CA GLY A 266 -25.09 19.41 10.98
C GLY A 266 -24.34 18.15 10.50
N TYR A 267 -25.10 17.16 10.07
CA TYR A 267 -24.57 15.87 9.56
C TYR A 267 -23.75 15.97 8.26
N GLU A 268 -23.93 17.05 7.48
CA GLU A 268 -23.16 17.33 6.26
C GLU A 268 -21.85 18.12 6.54
N THR A 269 -21.53 18.37 7.79
CA THR A 269 -20.27 19.02 8.17
C THR A 269 -19.09 18.16 7.78
N GLN A 270 -18.13 18.69 7.01
CA GLN A 270 -16.86 18.02 6.69
C GLN A 270 -15.91 18.11 7.87
N LEU A 271 -15.39 16.96 8.29
CA LEU A 271 -14.55 16.85 9.50
C LEU A 271 -13.08 17.17 9.29
N GLY A 272 -12.60 17.17 8.04
CA GLY A 272 -11.19 17.36 7.71
C GLY A 272 -10.33 16.14 8.08
N GLU A 273 -9.08 16.13 7.63
CA GLU A 273 -8.16 15.05 7.97
C GLU A 273 -8.03 14.90 9.50
N ARG A 274 -8.26 13.67 9.99
CA ARG A 274 -8.21 13.32 11.42
C ARG A 274 -9.13 14.16 12.33
N GLY A 275 -10.19 14.73 11.78
CA GLY A 275 -11.17 15.50 12.55
C GLY A 275 -10.66 16.85 13.03
N VAL A 276 -9.69 17.47 12.34
CA VAL A 276 -9.10 18.79 12.72
C VAL A 276 -10.15 19.89 12.88
N ARG A 277 -11.32 19.73 12.24
CA ARG A 277 -12.44 20.68 12.34
C ARG A 277 -13.42 20.40 13.49
N LEU A 278 -13.17 19.37 14.30
CA LEU A 278 -13.98 19.03 15.48
C LEU A 278 -13.52 19.76 16.75
N SER A 279 -12.40 20.51 16.72
CA SER A 279 -11.84 21.25 17.84
C SER A 279 -11.96 22.77 17.67
#